data_08017cc0f8145a09c784a0c463379fd4
#
_entry.id   08017cc0f8145a09c784a0c463379fd4
#
_cell.length_a   1.000
_cell.length_b   1.000
_cell.length_c   1.000
_cell.angle_alpha   90.00
_cell.angle_beta   90.00
_cell.angle_gamma   90.00
#
_symmetry.space_group_name_H-M   'P 1'
#
loop_
_entity.id
_entity.type
_entity.pdbx_description
1 polymer ?
#
loop_
_entity_poly.entity_id
_entity_poly.type
_entity_poly.pdbx_seq_one_letter_code
_entity_poly.pdbx_strand_id
1 'polypeptide(L)'
;MIDVVICDDHAVLRRGIRDTLSEATDIKVRAEAAGYTELREVLRATPCHVLLLDINMPGRNGLEVLVSVRESYPEIKVLMVSMYPEDQYALRCLKAGA
;
A
#
# COMPACT_ATOMS: atom_id res chain seq x y z
N MET A 1 -14.43 -10.95 3.94
CA MET A 1 -13.21 -10.46 4.59
C MET A 1 -12.36 -9.72 3.57
N ILE A 2 -11.88 -8.54 3.93
CA ILE A 2 -11.01 -7.73 3.07
C ILE A 2 -9.56 -8.05 3.42
N ASP A 3 -8.82 -8.54 2.45
CA ASP A 3 -7.40 -8.87 2.62
C ASP A 3 -6.56 -7.67 2.22
N VAL A 4 -5.66 -7.26 3.12
CA VAL A 4 -4.85 -6.05 2.98
C VAL A 4 -3.37 -6.40 3.01
N VAL A 5 -2.60 -5.76 2.14
CA VAL A 5 -1.14 -5.76 2.17
C VAL A 5 -0.68 -4.33 2.48
N ILE A 6 0.29 -4.19 3.36
CA ILE A 6 0.86 -2.90 3.75
C ILE A 6 2.28 -2.81 3.23
N CYS A 7 2.61 -1.73 2.50
CA CYS A 7 3.96 -1.47 2.03
C CYS A 7 4.45 -0.13 2.57
N ASP A 8 5.36 -0.17 3.54
CA ASP A 8 5.87 1.00 4.23
C ASP A 8 7.22 0.64 4.87
N ASP A 9 8.22 1.51 4.73
CA ASP A 9 9.54 1.29 5.31
C ASP A 9 9.66 1.73 6.78
N HIS A 10 8.61 2.35 7.32
CA HIS A 10 8.59 2.79 8.72
C HIS A 10 7.93 1.72 9.59
N ALA A 11 8.74 0.95 10.30
CA ALA A 11 8.24 -0.18 11.08
C ALA A 11 7.18 0.21 12.12
N VAL A 12 7.35 1.35 12.78
CA VAL A 12 6.41 1.82 13.79
C VAL A 12 5.07 2.20 13.16
N LEU A 13 5.10 2.93 12.04
CA LEU A 13 3.89 3.31 11.33
C LEU A 13 3.17 2.08 10.79
N ARG A 14 3.91 1.16 10.21
CA ARG A 14 3.35 -0.09 9.67
C ARG A 14 2.67 -0.90 10.76
N ARG A 15 3.30 -0.99 11.94
CA ARG A 15 2.70 -1.68 13.10
C ARG A 15 1.43 -0.98 13.56
N GLY A 16 1.44 0.35 13.61
CA GLY A 16 0.26 1.12 14.02
C GLY A 16 -0.92 0.91 13.07
N ILE A 17 -0.66 0.90 11.79
CA ILE A 17 -1.70 0.63 10.79
C ILE A 17 -2.24 -0.78 10.96
N ARG A 18 -1.36 -1.75 11.11
CA ARG A 18 -1.77 -3.15 11.31
C ARG A 18 -2.63 -3.30 12.55
N ASP A 19 -2.22 -2.70 13.67
CA ASP A 19 -2.95 -2.80 14.93
C ASP A 19 -4.31 -2.13 14.82
N THR A 20 -4.38 -0.98 14.16
CA THR A 20 -5.65 -0.29 13.93
C THR A 20 -6.60 -1.12 13.08
N LEU A 21 -6.10 -1.70 11.99
CA LEU A 21 -6.92 -2.54 11.12
C LEU A 21 -7.36 -3.84 11.79
N SER A 22 -6.55 -4.37 12.72
CA SER A 22 -6.90 -5.60 13.41
C SER A 22 -8.12 -5.48 14.32
N GLU A 23 -8.50 -4.25 14.65
CA GLU A 23 -9.72 -4.01 15.44
C GLU A 23 -10.98 -4.23 14.61
N ALA A 24 -10.90 -4.17 13.29
CA ALA A 24 -12.03 -4.44 12.42
C ALA A 24 -12.17 -5.95 12.19
N THR A 25 -13.38 -6.46 12.30
CA THR A 25 -13.63 -7.89 12.18
C THR A 25 -13.67 -8.39 10.75
N ASP A 26 -13.80 -7.46 9.79
CA ASP A 26 -13.94 -7.79 8.36
C ASP A 26 -12.69 -7.46 7.55
N ILE A 27 -11.60 -7.09 8.21
CA ILE A 27 -10.33 -6.75 7.56
C ILE A 27 -9.22 -7.64 8.13
N LYS A 28 -8.36 -8.12 7.24
CA LYS A 28 -7.20 -8.91 7.67
C LYS A 28 -5.96 -8.45 6.92
N VAL A 29 -4.90 -8.12 7.67
CA VAL A 29 -3.60 -7.83 7.09
C VAL A 29 -2.91 -9.15 6.79
N ARG A 30 -2.72 -9.45 5.51
CA ARG A 30 -2.15 -10.71 5.06
C ARG A 30 -0.64 -10.69 5.03
N ALA A 31 -0.05 -9.56 4.69
CA ALA A 31 1.39 -9.45 4.57
C ALA A 31 1.81 -8.00 4.64
N GLU A 32 3.09 -7.79 4.90
CA GLU A 32 3.71 -6.47 4.96
C GLU A 32 4.99 -6.49 4.13
N ALA A 33 5.31 -5.36 3.52
CA ALA A 33 6.54 -5.18 2.77
C ALA A 33 7.22 -3.91 3.26
N ALA A 34 8.53 -3.96 3.46
CA ALA A 34 9.32 -2.83 3.93
C ALA A 34 9.91 -2.01 2.79
N GLY A 35 9.71 -2.43 1.55
CA GLY A 35 10.19 -1.73 0.37
C GLY A 35 9.53 -2.26 -0.89
N TYR A 36 9.76 -1.56 -1.99
CA TYR A 36 9.09 -1.88 -3.26
C TYR A 36 9.54 -3.20 -3.86
N THR A 37 10.81 -3.59 -3.66
CA THR A 37 11.29 -4.87 -4.15
C THR A 37 10.59 -6.03 -3.43
N GLU A 38 10.48 -5.92 -2.13
CA GLU A 38 9.76 -6.91 -1.32
C GLU A 38 8.28 -6.94 -1.69
N LEU A 39 7.70 -5.78 -2.00
CA LEU A 39 6.29 -5.68 -2.41
C LEU A 39 5.99 -6.54 -3.63
N ARG A 40 6.88 -6.55 -4.62
CA ARG A 40 6.69 -7.37 -5.82
C ARG A 40 6.52 -8.83 -5.47
N GLU A 41 7.36 -9.33 -4.58
CA GLU A 41 7.31 -10.73 -4.15
C GLU A 41 6.06 -11.01 -3.34
N VAL A 42 5.70 -10.09 -2.45
CA VAL A 42 4.52 -10.23 -1.60
C VAL A 42 3.25 -10.29 -2.46
N LEU A 43 3.10 -9.39 -3.42
CA LEU A 43 1.92 -9.36 -4.28
C LEU A 43 1.81 -10.60 -5.16
N ARG A 44 2.95 -11.15 -5.58
CA ARG A 44 2.96 -12.37 -6.36
C ARG A 44 2.48 -13.57 -5.56
N ALA A 45 2.84 -13.62 -4.28
CA ALA A 45 2.57 -14.77 -3.43
C ALA A 45 1.28 -14.64 -2.60
N THR A 46 0.75 -13.43 -2.44
CA THR A 46 -0.33 -13.15 -1.50
C THR A 46 -1.48 -12.42 -2.18
N PRO A 47 -2.59 -13.10 -2.43
CA PRO A 47 -3.78 -12.42 -2.95
C PRO A 47 -4.27 -11.37 -1.95
N CYS A 48 -4.64 -10.19 -2.45
CA CYS A 48 -5.20 -9.15 -1.59
C CYS A 48 -6.21 -8.31 -2.36
N HIS A 49 -7.07 -7.63 -1.61
CA HIS A 49 -8.08 -6.74 -2.17
C HIS A 49 -7.60 -5.29 -2.16
N VAL A 50 -6.82 -4.93 -1.15
CA VAL A 50 -6.37 -3.55 -0.92
C VAL A 50 -4.88 -3.54 -0.61
N LEU A 51 -4.17 -2.63 -1.24
CA LEU A 51 -2.76 -2.34 -0.95
C LEU A 51 -2.66 -0.96 -0.34
N LEU A 52 -2.10 -0.86 0.85
CA LEU A 52 -1.72 0.43 1.46
C LEU A 52 -0.27 0.69 1.09
N LEU A 53 -0.04 1.72 0.29
CA LEU A 53 1.27 2.00 -0.29
C LEU A 53 1.81 3.35 0.18
N ASP A 54 2.98 3.34 0.81
CA ASP A 54 3.69 4.56 1.19
C ASP A 54 4.36 5.15 -0.06
N ILE A 55 4.12 6.44 -0.31
CA ILE A 55 4.69 7.12 -1.47
C ILE A 55 6.11 7.65 -1.21
N ASN A 56 6.56 7.64 0.03
CA ASN A 56 7.83 8.25 0.42
C ASN A 56 8.92 7.25 0.80
N MET A 57 8.98 6.13 0.11
CA MET A 57 10.05 5.17 0.35
C MET A 57 11.24 5.43 -0.56
N PRO A 58 12.47 5.14 -0.09
CA PRO A 58 13.66 5.30 -0.93
C PRO A 58 13.66 4.33 -2.10
N GLY A 59 14.34 4.73 -3.16
CA GLY A 59 14.45 3.95 -4.37
C GLY A 59 13.53 4.46 -5.46
N ARG A 60 12.47 3.73 -5.76
CA ARG A 60 11.54 4.12 -6.82
C ARG A 60 10.52 5.14 -6.33
N ASN A 61 10.03 5.95 -7.26
CA ASN A 61 8.93 6.86 -7.00
C ASN A 61 7.64 6.07 -6.72
N GLY A 62 6.94 6.41 -5.64
CA GLY A 62 5.71 5.73 -5.26
C GLY A 62 4.62 5.78 -6.31
N LEU A 63 4.54 6.88 -7.09
CA LEU A 63 3.57 6.97 -8.17
C LEU A 63 3.87 6.01 -9.30
N GLU A 64 5.15 5.78 -9.61
CA GLU A 64 5.55 4.78 -10.59
C GLU A 64 5.17 3.38 -10.15
N VAL A 65 5.36 3.09 -8.87
CA VAL A 65 4.97 1.81 -8.29
C VAL A 65 3.46 1.63 -8.35
N LEU A 66 2.69 2.68 -8.05
CA LEU A 66 1.23 2.66 -8.17
C LEU A 66 0.80 2.28 -9.58
N VAL A 67 1.37 2.93 -10.60
CA VAL A 67 1.05 2.63 -11.99
C VAL A 67 1.38 1.18 -12.32
N SER A 68 2.54 0.71 -11.88
CA SER A 68 3.00 -0.65 -12.12
C SER A 68 2.04 -1.69 -11.50
N VAL A 69 1.60 -1.44 -10.27
CA VAL A 69 0.64 -2.32 -9.58
C VAL A 69 -0.71 -2.32 -10.30
N ARG A 70 -1.17 -1.14 -10.72
CA ARG A 70 -2.43 -1.01 -11.44
C ARG A 70 -2.43 -1.78 -12.76
N GLU A 71 -1.32 -1.80 -13.45
CA GLU A 71 -1.18 -2.54 -14.69
C GLU A 71 -1.13 -4.04 -14.48
N SER A 72 -0.39 -4.47 -13.46
CA SER A 72 -0.19 -5.91 -13.18
C SER A 72 -1.33 -6.54 -12.40
N TYR A 73 -1.99 -5.76 -11.56
CA TYR A 73 -3.04 -6.24 -10.66
C TYR A 73 -4.22 -5.27 -10.68
N PRO A 74 -4.97 -5.19 -11.79
CA PRO A 74 -6.03 -4.17 -11.93
C PRO A 74 -7.18 -4.30 -10.93
N GLU A 75 -7.36 -5.47 -10.33
CA GLU A 75 -8.43 -5.68 -9.34
C GLU A 75 -8.06 -5.22 -7.94
N ILE A 76 -6.77 -4.94 -7.67
CA ILE A 76 -6.34 -4.47 -6.36
C ILE A 76 -6.61 -2.98 -6.24
N LYS A 77 -7.29 -2.57 -5.16
CA LYS A 77 -7.46 -1.16 -4.82
C LYS A 77 -6.22 -0.68 -4.09
N VAL A 78 -5.64 0.41 -4.55
CA VAL A 78 -4.44 0.99 -3.94
C VAL A 78 -4.82 2.26 -3.18
N LEU A 79 -4.48 2.31 -1.89
CA LEU A 79 -4.63 3.50 -1.07
C LEU A 79 -3.24 4.02 -0.75
N MET A 80 -2.99 5.27 -1.10
CA MET A 80 -1.70 5.90 -0.82
C MET A 80 -1.68 6.41 0.61
N VAL A 81 -0.60 6.08 1.32
CA VAL A 81 -0.38 6.53 2.69
C VAL A 81 0.82 7.46 2.69
N SER A 82 0.70 8.61 3.34
CA SER A 82 1.80 9.56 3.42
C SER A 82 1.81 10.20 4.80
N MET A 83 3.02 10.44 5.31
CA MET A 83 3.19 11.21 6.54
C MET A 83 3.01 12.71 6.30
N TYR A 84 2.97 13.12 5.04
CA TYR A 84 2.81 14.53 4.67
C TYR A 84 1.37 14.77 4.23
N PRO A 85 0.60 15.57 4.99
CA PRO A 85 -0.78 15.88 4.62
C PRO A 85 -0.80 16.92 3.51
N GLU A 86 -0.36 16.55 2.32
CA GLU A 86 -0.34 17.47 1.20
C GLU A 86 -1.43 17.12 0.21
N ASP A 87 -2.36 18.04 0.03
CA ASP A 87 -3.49 17.88 -0.88
C ASP A 87 -3.05 17.55 -2.30
N GLN A 88 -1.89 18.08 -2.71
CA GLN A 88 -1.36 17.85 -4.05
C GLN A 88 -1.03 16.37 -4.27
N TYR A 89 -0.49 15.70 -3.28
CA TYR A 89 -0.21 14.27 -3.37
C TYR A 89 -1.49 13.47 -3.47
N ALA A 90 -2.47 13.80 -2.64
CA ALA A 90 -3.76 13.12 -2.67
C ALA A 90 -4.39 13.23 -4.08
N LEU A 91 -4.37 14.41 -4.67
CA LEU A 91 -4.90 14.63 -6.00
C LEU A 91 -4.15 13.82 -7.07
N ARG A 92 -2.83 13.80 -6.99
CA ARG A 92 -2.02 13.00 -7.92
C ARG A 92 -2.31 11.52 -7.81
N CYS A 93 -2.47 11.03 -6.58
CA CYS A 93 -2.77 9.62 -6.34
C CYS A 93 -4.12 9.25 -6.94
N LEU A 94 -5.13 10.10 -6.77
CA LEU A 94 -6.43 9.87 -7.36
C LEU A 94 -6.36 9.83 -8.90
N LYS A 95 -5.61 10.74 -9.49
CA LYS A 95 -5.43 10.76 -10.94
C LYS A 95 -4.68 9.54 -11.45
N ALA A 96 -3.80 8.97 -10.62
CA ALA A 96 -3.08 7.75 -10.96
C ALA A 96 -3.90 6.48 -10.69
N GLY A 97 -5.10 6.59 -10.17
CA GLY A 97 -6.01 5.47 -10.00
C GLY A 97 -6.02 4.85 -8.61
N ALA A 98 -5.58 5.61 -7.62
CA ALA A 98 -5.67 5.14 -6.23
C ALA A 98 -7.08 5.33 -5.69
#